data_9f39c494045ef2d4176495f2b0b82a45
#
_entry.id   9f39c494045ef2d4176495f2b0b82a45
#
_cell.length_a   1.000
_cell.length_b   1.000
_cell.length_c   1.000
_cell.angle_alpha   90.00
_cell.angle_beta   90.00
_cell.angle_gamma   90.00
#
_symmetry.space_group_name_H-M   'P 1'
#
loop_
_entity.id
_entity.type
_entity.pdbx_description
1 polymer ?
#
loop_
_entity_poly.entity_id
_entity_poly.type
_entity_poly.pdbx_seq_one_letter_code
_entity_poly.pdbx_strand_id
1 'polypeptide(L)'
;RQMCIRDRYDGPHDEFKKALFDLGHTPLPEYIKRESTPEDAEAYQCIFAAKEGAVVAPAAGMHFSRELLKRLEIRGVEQAFITVHSGLGNFREIDVEDLTKHRMDSDQMVASQKLVDTVNAAKDRDKQVCAVGTSVLRGIATAVSMGGHMKTYDGWTNKFIFPPYDFTVTTALVSNFHMPYSTMLMMVSAFGGYEHVKHAYEVAVKEGYRFGAYGDAMLIVD
;
A
#
# COMPACT_ATOMS: atom_id res chain seq x y z
N ARG A 1 0.57 -11.62 -26.43
CA ARG A 1 0.14 -12.67 -25.45
C ARG A 1 1.31 -12.94 -24.54
N GLN A 2 1.34 -12.37 -23.34
CA GLN A 2 2.25 -12.84 -22.30
C GLN A 2 1.81 -14.23 -21.86
N MET A 3 2.66 -15.23 -22.06
CA MET A 3 2.45 -16.55 -21.46
C MET A 3 2.74 -16.44 -19.97
N CYS A 4 1.74 -16.73 -19.14
CA CYS A 4 1.94 -16.86 -17.71
C CYS A 4 2.58 -18.23 -17.46
N ILE A 5 3.85 -18.26 -17.12
CA ILE A 5 4.55 -19.48 -16.70
C ILE A 5 4.34 -19.61 -15.19
N ARG A 6 3.86 -20.77 -14.76
CA ARG A 6 3.76 -21.14 -13.35
C ARG A 6 4.60 -22.40 -13.14
N ASP A 7 5.62 -22.28 -12.33
CA ASP A 7 6.45 -23.39 -11.92
C ASP A 7 5.96 -23.94 -10.58
N ARG A 8 6.23 -25.21 -10.35
CA ARG A 8 5.93 -25.90 -9.12
C ARG A 8 7.21 -26.51 -8.55
N TYR A 9 7.43 -26.24 -7.28
CA TYR A 9 8.49 -26.89 -6.52
C TYR A 9 7.93 -28.11 -5.78
N ASP A 10 8.49 -29.30 -5.99
CA ASP A 10 8.04 -30.55 -5.40
C ASP A 10 8.93 -31.02 -4.23
N GLY A 11 9.51 -30.09 -3.48
CA GLY A 11 10.33 -30.35 -2.29
C GLY A 11 9.72 -29.80 -1.00
N PRO A 12 10.40 -30.00 0.15
CA PRO A 12 10.02 -29.41 1.42
C PRO A 12 9.98 -27.88 1.35
N HIS A 13 9.00 -27.27 2.04
CA HIS A 13 8.80 -25.81 2.03
C HIS A 13 10.05 -25.03 2.47
N ASP A 14 10.77 -25.53 3.49
CA ASP A 14 11.95 -24.86 4.02
C ASP A 14 13.13 -24.87 3.04
N GLU A 15 13.28 -25.94 2.26
CA GLU A 15 14.28 -26.01 1.19
C GLU A 15 13.94 -25.06 0.04
N PHE A 16 12.65 -24.99 -0.34
CA PHE A 16 12.19 -24.00 -1.32
C PHE A 16 12.47 -22.58 -0.86
N LYS A 17 12.11 -22.27 0.39
CA LYS A 17 12.34 -20.95 0.98
C LYS A 17 13.83 -20.59 0.98
N LYS A 18 14.69 -21.53 1.40
CA LYS A 18 16.14 -21.33 1.37
C LYS A 18 16.65 -21.06 -0.04
N ALA A 19 16.26 -21.88 -1.03
CA ALA A 19 16.65 -21.67 -2.41
C ALA A 19 16.17 -20.32 -2.96
N LEU A 20 14.94 -19.89 -2.60
CA LEU A 20 14.40 -18.60 -2.99
C LEU A 20 15.23 -17.43 -2.43
N PHE A 21 15.65 -17.50 -1.18
CA PHE A 21 16.50 -16.47 -0.57
C PHE A 21 17.94 -16.49 -1.07
N ASP A 22 18.49 -17.67 -1.36
CA ASP A 22 19.87 -17.84 -1.87
C ASP A 22 20.01 -17.30 -3.31
N LEU A 23 18.95 -17.39 -4.12
CA LEU A 23 18.93 -16.97 -5.53
C LEU A 23 18.29 -15.59 -5.73
N GLY A 24 17.44 -15.15 -4.79
CA GLY A 24 16.64 -13.94 -4.91
C GLY A 24 17.45 -12.67 -4.67
N HIS A 25 16.96 -11.59 -5.28
CA HIS A 25 17.45 -10.23 -5.06
C HIS A 25 16.31 -9.38 -4.54
N THR A 26 16.63 -8.25 -3.88
CA THR A 26 15.59 -7.28 -3.49
C THR A 26 14.87 -6.78 -4.73
N PRO A 27 13.54 -6.95 -4.84
CA PRO A 27 12.78 -6.63 -6.05
C PRO A 27 12.50 -5.12 -6.13
N LEU A 28 13.50 -4.35 -6.50
CA LEU A 28 13.34 -2.90 -6.71
C LEU A 28 12.39 -2.64 -7.87
N PRO A 29 11.55 -1.57 -7.79
CA PRO A 29 10.73 -1.13 -8.90
C PRO A 29 11.54 -0.80 -10.15
N GLU A 30 11.02 -1.09 -11.33
CA GLU A 30 11.73 -0.92 -12.61
C GLU A 30 12.16 0.52 -12.94
N TYR A 31 11.51 1.53 -12.33
CA TYR A 31 11.92 2.93 -12.49
C TYR A 31 13.22 3.26 -11.74
N ILE A 32 13.66 2.41 -10.83
CA ILE A 32 14.98 2.50 -10.19
C ILE A 32 15.98 1.83 -11.14
N LYS A 33 16.69 2.64 -11.93
CA LYS A 33 17.54 2.18 -13.05
C LYS A 33 18.92 1.68 -12.58
N ARG A 34 18.94 0.81 -11.58
CA ARG A 34 20.12 0.08 -11.09
C ARG A 34 19.74 -1.29 -10.58
N GLU A 35 20.68 -2.18 -10.53
CA GLU A 35 20.53 -3.46 -9.83
C GLU A 35 20.40 -3.23 -8.31
N SER A 36 19.77 -4.17 -7.62
CA SER A 36 19.72 -4.14 -6.17
C SER A 36 21.09 -4.48 -5.57
N THR A 37 21.39 -3.84 -4.45
CA THR A 37 22.58 -4.13 -3.65
C THR A 37 22.19 -4.83 -2.34
N PRO A 38 23.13 -5.42 -1.60
CA PRO A 38 22.82 -6.03 -0.31
C PRO A 38 22.16 -5.05 0.69
N GLU A 39 22.50 -3.78 0.63
CA GLU A 39 21.93 -2.74 1.48
C GLU A 39 20.44 -2.50 1.20
N ASP A 40 19.97 -2.78 -0.02
CA ASP A 40 18.57 -2.67 -0.36
C ASP A 40 17.69 -3.68 0.40
N ALA A 41 18.23 -4.79 0.84
CA ALA A 41 17.51 -5.77 1.64
C ALA A 41 16.98 -5.15 2.96
N GLU A 42 17.73 -4.20 3.52
CA GLU A 42 17.32 -3.44 4.71
C GLU A 42 16.62 -2.13 4.33
N ALA A 43 17.15 -1.40 3.36
CA ALA A 43 16.63 -0.09 2.96
C ALA A 43 15.24 -0.16 2.28
N TYR A 44 14.98 -1.23 1.49
CA TYR A 44 13.68 -1.48 0.85
C TYR A 44 12.77 -2.32 1.75
N GLN A 45 12.68 -1.92 3.04
CA GLN A 45 11.87 -2.58 4.05
C GLN A 45 11.31 -1.55 5.04
N CYS A 46 10.22 -1.89 5.72
CA CYS A 46 9.65 -1.04 6.76
C CYS A 46 9.62 -1.75 8.11
N ILE A 47 9.53 -0.94 9.18
CA ILE A 47 9.47 -1.44 10.57
C ILE A 47 8.20 -2.25 10.88
N PHE A 48 7.20 -2.25 10.00
CA PHE A 48 5.94 -2.97 10.14
C PHE A 48 5.98 -4.38 9.55
N ALA A 49 7.07 -4.77 8.88
CA ALA A 49 7.23 -6.10 8.30
C ALA A 49 7.21 -7.18 9.39
N ALA A 50 6.19 -8.04 9.36
CA ALA A 50 5.96 -9.07 10.39
C ALA A 50 5.64 -10.44 9.81
N LYS A 51 5.08 -10.49 8.60
CA LYS A 51 4.69 -11.74 7.92
C LYS A 51 5.25 -11.74 6.51
N GLU A 52 5.98 -12.80 6.17
CA GLU A 52 6.53 -12.99 4.83
C GLU A 52 5.42 -13.25 3.80
N GLY A 53 5.65 -12.87 2.54
CA GLY A 53 4.73 -13.14 1.43
C GLY A 53 4.50 -11.97 0.47
N ALA A 54 4.97 -10.76 0.79
CA ALA A 54 4.91 -9.61 -0.12
C ALA A 54 6.18 -9.51 -0.96
N VAL A 55 6.02 -8.99 -2.18
CA VAL A 55 7.13 -8.61 -3.08
C VAL A 55 7.41 -7.11 -2.99
N VAL A 56 6.36 -6.31 -2.78
CA VAL A 56 6.44 -4.85 -2.76
C VAL A 56 6.47 -4.34 -1.32
N ALA A 57 7.49 -3.55 -0.98
CA ALA A 57 7.55 -2.88 0.31
C ALA A 57 6.51 -1.74 0.38
N PRO A 58 5.86 -1.52 1.54
CA PRO A 58 4.92 -0.42 1.72
C PRO A 58 5.68 0.90 1.90
N ALA A 59 5.97 1.60 0.79
CA ALA A 59 6.82 2.79 0.76
C ALA A 59 6.42 3.86 1.78
N ALA A 60 5.13 4.12 1.96
CA ALA A 60 4.66 5.06 2.98
C ALA A 60 5.06 4.64 4.41
N GLY A 61 5.09 3.33 4.69
CA GLY A 61 5.54 2.78 5.98
C GLY A 61 7.03 2.97 6.23
N MET A 62 7.83 3.11 5.18
CA MET A 62 9.29 3.32 5.28
C MET A 62 9.65 4.69 5.89
N HIS A 63 8.73 5.66 5.86
CA HIS A 63 8.91 6.97 6.50
C HIS A 63 8.72 6.95 8.02
N PHE A 64 8.26 5.84 8.58
CA PHE A 64 8.00 5.73 10.02
C PHE A 64 9.19 5.09 10.75
N SER A 65 9.65 5.75 11.79
CA SER A 65 10.63 5.20 12.72
C SER A 65 9.95 4.73 14.02
N ARG A 66 10.62 3.88 14.78
CA ARG A 66 10.16 3.48 16.12
C ARG A 66 10.01 4.67 17.05
N GLU A 67 10.89 5.67 16.92
CA GLU A 67 10.80 6.91 17.68
C GLU A 67 9.52 7.69 17.31
N LEU A 68 9.25 7.87 16.03
CA LEU A 68 8.02 8.54 15.57
C LEU A 68 6.78 7.85 16.12
N LEU A 69 6.72 6.52 16.03
CA LEU A 69 5.60 5.75 16.58
C LEU A 69 5.43 5.96 18.08
N LYS A 70 6.52 5.98 18.83
CA LYS A 70 6.47 6.25 20.27
C LYS A 70 5.98 7.66 20.60
N ARG A 71 6.39 8.64 19.81
CA ARG A 71 5.90 10.04 19.94
C ARG A 71 4.41 10.15 19.64
N LEU A 72 3.91 9.44 18.64
CA LEU A 72 2.48 9.36 18.32
C LEU A 72 1.69 8.70 19.46
N GLU A 73 2.18 7.59 20.00
CA GLU A 73 1.58 6.91 21.15
C GLU A 73 1.47 7.84 22.37
N ILE A 74 2.54 8.57 22.70
CA ILE A 74 2.54 9.56 23.81
C ILE A 74 1.49 10.66 23.57
N ARG A 75 1.20 11.00 22.33
CA ARG A 75 0.15 11.95 21.93
C ARG A 75 -1.26 11.34 21.92
N GLY A 76 -1.39 10.08 22.28
CA GLY A 76 -2.68 9.37 22.34
C GLY A 76 -3.18 8.88 20.98
N VAL A 77 -2.29 8.78 19.97
CA VAL A 77 -2.65 8.19 18.67
C VAL A 77 -2.60 6.67 18.79
N GLU A 78 -3.74 6.03 18.62
CA GLU A 78 -3.83 4.58 18.59
C GLU A 78 -3.31 4.01 17.27
N GLN A 79 -2.65 2.85 17.33
CA GLN A 79 -2.05 2.20 16.18
C GLN A 79 -2.68 0.82 15.98
N ALA A 80 -3.08 0.53 14.75
CA ALA A 80 -3.59 -0.77 14.34
C ALA A 80 -2.98 -1.20 13.01
N PHE A 81 -2.90 -2.50 12.76
CA PHE A 81 -2.16 -3.06 11.64
C PHE A 81 -3.03 -3.97 10.79
N ILE A 82 -2.86 -3.85 9.49
CA ILE A 82 -3.42 -4.74 8.48
C ILE A 82 -2.28 -5.51 7.82
N THR A 83 -2.48 -6.78 7.52
CA THR A 83 -1.52 -7.54 6.70
C THR A 83 -1.97 -7.50 5.25
N VAL A 84 -1.08 -7.10 4.35
CA VAL A 84 -1.31 -7.13 2.90
C VAL A 84 -0.07 -7.71 2.23
N HIS A 85 -0.23 -8.78 1.46
CA HIS A 85 0.82 -9.37 0.66
C HIS A 85 0.74 -8.83 -0.77
N SER A 86 1.38 -7.69 -0.98
CA SER A 86 1.39 -7.02 -2.29
C SER A 86 2.32 -7.71 -3.27
N GLY A 87 1.75 -8.12 -4.42
CA GLY A 87 2.47 -8.78 -5.51
C GLY A 87 2.99 -7.81 -6.57
N LEU A 88 3.62 -8.38 -7.61
CA LEU A 88 4.18 -7.64 -8.75
C LEU A 88 3.14 -6.84 -9.55
N GLY A 89 1.85 -7.18 -9.45
CA GLY A 89 0.76 -6.47 -10.11
C GLY A 89 0.64 -5.00 -9.70
N ASN A 90 1.20 -4.62 -8.54
CA ASN A 90 1.27 -3.22 -8.12
C ASN A 90 2.22 -2.36 -8.97
N PHE A 91 3.11 -2.98 -9.75
CA PHE A 91 3.97 -2.29 -10.72
C PHE A 91 3.38 -2.22 -12.12
N ARG A 92 2.23 -2.87 -12.36
CA ARG A 92 1.58 -2.86 -13.68
C ARG A 92 0.91 -1.52 -13.93
N GLU A 93 1.23 -0.92 -15.07
CA GLU A 93 0.59 0.30 -15.52
C GLU A 93 -0.85 0.06 -16.00
N ILE A 94 -1.65 1.10 -15.94
CA ILE A 94 -2.99 1.12 -16.53
C ILE A 94 -2.84 1.35 -18.02
N ASP A 95 -3.22 0.35 -18.82
CA ASP A 95 -3.08 0.32 -20.28
C ASP A 95 -4.43 0.41 -21.03
N VAL A 96 -5.46 0.85 -20.34
CA VAL A 96 -6.83 0.98 -20.86
C VAL A 96 -7.32 2.43 -20.79
N GLU A 97 -8.06 2.88 -21.81
CA GLU A 97 -8.71 4.19 -21.79
C GLU A 97 -9.93 4.22 -20.84
N ASP A 98 -10.68 3.13 -20.80
CA ASP A 98 -11.83 2.97 -19.90
C ASP A 98 -11.37 2.25 -18.62
N LEU A 99 -11.24 3.00 -17.53
CA LEU A 99 -10.77 2.49 -16.25
C LEU A 99 -11.60 1.33 -15.70
N THR A 100 -12.87 1.22 -16.09
CA THR A 100 -13.73 0.10 -15.67
C THR A 100 -13.30 -1.24 -16.24
N LYS A 101 -12.48 -1.23 -17.29
CA LYS A 101 -11.92 -2.43 -17.95
C LYS A 101 -10.57 -2.86 -17.39
N HIS A 102 -9.95 -2.01 -16.56
CA HIS A 102 -8.70 -2.38 -15.89
C HIS A 102 -8.93 -3.52 -14.91
N ARG A 103 -8.04 -4.51 -14.94
CA ARG A 103 -8.08 -5.66 -14.01
C ARG A 103 -6.89 -5.59 -13.07
N MET A 104 -7.19 -5.28 -11.81
CA MET A 104 -6.21 -5.39 -10.74
C MET A 104 -5.82 -6.84 -10.49
N ASP A 105 -4.54 -7.09 -10.29
CA ASP A 105 -4.09 -8.35 -9.70
C ASP A 105 -4.59 -8.47 -8.25
N SER A 106 -4.76 -9.71 -7.82
CA SER A 106 -5.25 -9.97 -6.46
C SER A 106 -4.09 -9.99 -5.48
N ASP A 107 -4.25 -9.28 -4.37
CA ASP A 107 -3.38 -9.34 -3.20
C ASP A 107 -4.09 -10.03 -2.03
N GLN A 108 -3.37 -10.88 -1.31
CA GLN A 108 -3.91 -11.47 -0.08
C GLN A 108 -3.87 -10.45 1.05
N MET A 109 -4.95 -10.37 1.84
CA MET A 109 -5.02 -9.47 2.98
C MET A 109 -5.72 -10.07 4.17
N VAL A 110 -5.32 -9.61 5.37
CA VAL A 110 -5.95 -9.98 6.63
C VAL A 110 -6.24 -8.71 7.44
N ALA A 111 -7.53 -8.46 7.72
CA ALA A 111 -8.01 -7.47 8.66
C ALA A 111 -8.46 -8.18 9.95
N SER A 112 -7.66 -8.09 11.00
CA SER A 112 -7.92 -8.76 12.28
C SER A 112 -9.05 -8.08 13.05
N GLN A 113 -9.65 -8.81 14.01
CA GLN A 113 -10.67 -8.25 14.92
C GLN A 113 -10.15 -7.02 15.67
N LYS A 114 -8.89 -7.04 16.15
CA LYS A 114 -8.28 -5.90 16.82
C LYS A 114 -8.25 -4.65 15.96
N LEU A 115 -7.86 -4.78 14.68
CA LEU A 115 -7.90 -3.65 13.73
C LEU A 115 -9.32 -3.13 13.57
N VAL A 116 -10.27 -4.04 13.35
CA VAL A 116 -11.69 -3.70 13.15
C VAL A 116 -12.26 -2.94 14.34
N ASP A 117 -12.03 -3.43 15.57
CA ASP A 117 -12.51 -2.79 16.78
C ASP A 117 -11.90 -1.40 16.97
N THR A 118 -10.59 -1.26 16.75
CA THR A 118 -9.90 0.03 16.86
C THR A 118 -10.44 1.06 15.86
N VAL A 119 -10.57 0.67 14.58
CA VAL A 119 -11.01 1.57 13.52
C VAL A 119 -12.48 1.95 13.68
N ASN A 120 -13.35 0.98 13.98
CA ASN A 120 -14.77 1.26 14.18
C ASN A 120 -15.00 2.14 15.41
N ALA A 121 -14.28 1.89 16.53
CA ALA A 121 -14.35 2.73 17.70
C ALA A 121 -13.88 4.18 17.44
N ALA A 122 -12.88 4.39 16.60
CA ALA A 122 -12.46 5.73 16.17
C ALA A 122 -13.56 6.40 15.37
N LYS A 123 -14.14 5.71 14.37
CA LYS A 123 -15.25 6.20 13.57
C LYS A 123 -16.47 6.57 14.40
N ASP A 124 -16.90 5.70 15.31
CA ASP A 124 -18.09 5.92 16.17
C ASP A 124 -17.92 7.12 17.13
N ARG A 125 -16.67 7.51 17.40
CA ARG A 125 -16.33 8.69 18.20
C ARG A 125 -16.02 9.92 17.35
N ASP A 126 -16.28 9.88 16.05
CA ASP A 126 -15.94 10.94 15.09
C ASP A 126 -14.45 11.35 15.16
N LYS A 127 -13.57 10.34 15.25
CA LYS A 127 -12.13 10.52 15.24
C LYS A 127 -11.56 10.19 13.87
N GLN A 128 -10.45 10.81 13.55
CA GLN A 128 -9.76 10.57 12.29
C GLN A 128 -9.15 9.17 12.23
N VAL A 129 -9.26 8.55 11.06
CA VAL A 129 -8.62 7.29 10.71
C VAL A 129 -7.62 7.57 9.59
N CYS A 130 -6.34 7.53 9.93
CA CYS A 130 -5.26 7.77 8.98
C CYS A 130 -4.73 6.45 8.42
N ALA A 131 -4.87 6.22 7.12
CA ALA A 131 -4.22 5.12 6.43
C ALA A 131 -2.77 5.47 6.10
N VAL A 132 -1.82 4.63 6.49
CA VAL A 132 -0.42 4.75 6.09
C VAL A 132 -0.14 3.81 4.93
N GLY A 133 -0.22 4.36 3.72
CA GLY A 133 -0.04 3.66 2.45
C GLY A 133 -1.34 3.36 1.69
N THR A 134 -1.24 3.38 0.37
CA THR A 134 -2.34 3.05 -0.54
C THR A 134 -2.81 1.61 -0.38
N SER A 135 -1.92 0.67 -0.05
CA SER A 135 -2.28 -0.73 0.25
C SER A 135 -3.17 -0.83 1.49
N VAL A 136 -2.91 -0.02 2.52
CA VAL A 136 -3.76 0.06 3.73
C VAL A 136 -5.11 0.66 3.38
N LEU A 137 -5.15 1.77 2.64
CA LEU A 137 -6.38 2.41 2.17
C LEU A 137 -7.27 1.42 1.39
N ARG A 138 -6.68 0.67 0.44
CA ARG A 138 -7.38 -0.37 -0.32
C ARG A 138 -7.87 -1.51 0.57
N GLY A 139 -7.06 -1.91 1.54
CA GLY A 139 -7.42 -2.94 2.51
C GLY A 139 -8.61 -2.54 3.37
N ILE A 140 -8.61 -1.34 3.93
CA ILE A 140 -9.76 -0.79 4.66
C ILE A 140 -11.00 -0.77 3.76
N ALA A 141 -10.88 -0.18 2.56
CA ALA A 141 -11.99 -0.10 1.61
C ALA A 141 -12.53 -1.47 1.18
N THR A 142 -11.71 -2.52 1.22
CA THR A 142 -12.15 -3.90 0.96
C THR A 142 -12.93 -4.48 2.13
N ALA A 143 -12.49 -4.20 3.36
CA ALA A 143 -13.09 -4.74 4.59
C ALA A 143 -14.32 -3.97 5.06
N VAL A 144 -14.63 -2.81 4.47
CA VAL A 144 -15.82 -2.00 4.82
C VAL A 144 -17.08 -2.68 4.30
N SER A 145 -18.06 -2.81 5.18
CA SER A 145 -19.41 -3.32 4.87
C SER A 145 -20.33 -2.22 4.34
N MET A 146 -21.48 -2.61 3.80
CA MET A 146 -22.52 -1.66 3.34
C MET A 146 -23.00 -0.71 4.46
N GLY A 147 -22.87 -1.10 5.72
CA GLY A 147 -23.18 -0.23 6.88
C GLY A 147 -22.08 0.77 7.21
N GLY A 148 -21.03 0.89 6.42
CA GLY A 148 -19.96 1.87 6.59
C GLY A 148 -18.97 1.54 7.72
N HIS A 149 -19.04 0.36 8.31
CA HIS A 149 -18.10 -0.14 9.33
C HIS A 149 -17.23 -1.27 8.77
N MET A 150 -16.01 -1.38 9.26
CA MET A 150 -15.14 -2.50 8.93
C MET A 150 -15.65 -3.80 9.53
N LYS A 151 -15.39 -4.90 8.82
CA LYS A 151 -15.51 -6.29 9.30
C LYS A 151 -14.18 -6.99 9.16
N THR A 152 -13.99 -8.04 9.95
CA THR A 152 -12.86 -8.94 9.79
C THR A 152 -12.83 -9.49 8.37
N TYR A 153 -11.64 -9.63 7.83
CA TYR A 153 -11.44 -10.13 6.49
C TYR A 153 -10.17 -10.98 6.45
N ASP A 154 -10.26 -12.13 5.81
CA ASP A 154 -9.11 -12.98 5.48
C ASP A 154 -9.36 -13.53 4.08
N GLY A 155 -8.58 -13.09 3.11
CA GLY A 155 -8.82 -13.46 1.72
C GLY A 155 -8.08 -12.59 0.71
N TRP A 156 -8.55 -12.61 -0.51
CA TRP A 156 -7.95 -11.93 -1.65
C TRP A 156 -8.75 -10.71 -2.06
N THR A 157 -8.07 -9.60 -2.37
CA THR A 157 -8.68 -8.39 -2.92
C THR A 157 -8.06 -8.03 -4.25
N ASN A 158 -8.90 -7.78 -5.24
CA ASN A 158 -8.55 -7.17 -6.52
C ASN A 158 -9.27 -5.84 -6.72
N LYS A 159 -9.66 -5.19 -5.61
CA LYS A 159 -10.37 -3.92 -5.65
C LYS A 159 -9.51 -2.85 -6.35
N PHE A 160 -10.02 -2.31 -7.45
CA PHE A 160 -9.47 -1.15 -8.13
C PHE A 160 -10.27 0.08 -7.71
N ILE A 161 -9.57 1.09 -7.19
CA ILE A 161 -10.15 2.34 -6.71
C ILE A 161 -9.68 3.47 -7.60
N PHE A 162 -10.64 4.18 -8.18
CA PHE A 162 -10.42 5.36 -9.02
C PHE A 162 -11.59 6.34 -8.84
N PRO A 163 -11.44 7.63 -9.19
CA PRO A 163 -12.51 8.61 -9.04
C PRO A 163 -13.74 8.32 -9.93
N PRO A 164 -14.98 8.57 -9.42
CA PRO A 164 -15.30 8.93 -8.06
C PRO A 164 -15.36 7.70 -7.14
N TYR A 165 -14.89 7.84 -5.90
CA TYR A 165 -14.99 6.80 -4.88
C TYR A 165 -15.24 7.42 -3.50
N ASP A 166 -16.15 6.84 -2.72
CA ASP A 166 -16.51 7.31 -1.39
C ASP A 166 -15.78 6.48 -0.31
N PHE A 167 -14.96 7.16 0.49
CA PHE A 167 -14.21 6.57 1.59
C PHE A 167 -14.94 6.82 2.92
N THR A 168 -15.75 5.87 3.33
CA THR A 168 -16.63 6.02 4.50
C THR A 168 -15.92 5.85 5.85
N VAL A 169 -14.67 5.43 5.89
CA VAL A 169 -13.91 5.11 7.13
C VAL A 169 -12.62 5.93 7.22
N THR A 170 -11.84 5.96 6.15
CA THR A 170 -10.54 6.64 6.13
C THR A 170 -10.74 8.13 5.91
N THR A 171 -10.17 8.97 6.78
CA THR A 171 -10.26 10.44 6.73
C THR A 171 -8.92 11.11 6.49
N ALA A 172 -7.82 10.36 6.57
CA ALA A 172 -6.48 10.85 6.24
C ALA A 172 -5.64 9.76 5.58
N LEU A 173 -4.71 10.16 4.72
CA LEU A 173 -3.83 9.25 3.99
C LEU A 173 -2.40 9.76 3.98
N VAL A 174 -1.45 8.93 4.41
CA VAL A 174 -0.03 9.12 4.14
C VAL A 174 0.33 8.28 2.93
N SER A 175 0.90 8.89 1.89
CA SER A 175 1.27 8.22 0.65
C SER A 175 2.55 8.80 0.07
N ASN A 176 3.36 7.98 -0.61
CA ASN A 176 4.43 8.51 -1.45
C ASN A 176 3.84 9.15 -2.71
N PHE A 177 4.65 9.93 -3.42
CA PHE A 177 4.34 10.37 -4.78
C PHE A 177 4.49 9.19 -5.74
N HIS A 178 3.43 8.90 -6.49
CA HIS A 178 3.36 7.74 -7.40
C HIS A 178 3.63 8.11 -8.84
N MET A 179 4.06 7.12 -9.63
CA MET A 179 4.34 7.29 -11.06
C MET A 179 3.06 7.49 -11.87
N PRO A 180 3.13 8.17 -13.03
CA PRO A 180 2.02 8.23 -13.98
C PRO A 180 1.53 6.83 -14.35
N TYR A 181 0.26 6.72 -14.74
CA TYR A 181 -0.42 5.48 -15.13
C TYR A 181 -0.48 4.39 -14.05
N SER A 182 -0.09 4.70 -12.80
CA SER A 182 -0.19 3.73 -11.71
C SER A 182 -1.60 3.70 -11.10
N THR A 183 -2.02 2.51 -10.68
CA THR A 183 -3.26 2.31 -9.91
C THR A 183 -3.24 3.06 -8.58
N MET A 184 -2.05 3.28 -8.04
CA MET A 184 -1.84 4.03 -6.80
C MET A 184 -2.12 5.52 -6.96
N LEU A 185 -1.71 6.12 -8.10
CA LEU A 185 -2.05 7.53 -8.39
C LEU A 185 -3.55 7.71 -8.56
N MET A 186 -4.25 6.74 -9.20
CA MET A 186 -5.71 6.76 -9.29
C MET A 186 -6.38 6.75 -7.92
N MET A 187 -5.88 5.90 -7.01
CA MET A 187 -6.40 5.80 -5.65
C MET A 187 -6.18 7.08 -4.84
N VAL A 188 -4.98 7.67 -4.94
CA VAL A 188 -4.67 8.95 -4.28
C VAL A 188 -5.55 10.07 -4.83
N SER A 189 -5.77 10.10 -6.15
CA SER A 189 -6.67 11.07 -6.80
C SER A 189 -8.14 10.87 -6.39
N ALA A 190 -8.55 9.63 -6.16
CA ALA A 190 -9.89 9.33 -5.65
C ALA A 190 -10.07 9.81 -4.19
N PHE A 191 -9.00 9.75 -3.38
CA PHE A 191 -9.02 10.16 -1.98
C PHE A 191 -8.94 11.69 -1.80
N GLY A 192 -7.95 12.32 -2.41
CA GLY A 192 -7.64 13.75 -2.23
C GLY A 192 -8.35 14.68 -3.22
N GLY A 193 -9.12 14.12 -4.17
CA GLY A 193 -9.69 14.87 -5.28
C GLY A 193 -8.67 15.17 -6.38
N TYR A 194 -9.09 14.97 -7.63
CA TYR A 194 -8.19 15.05 -8.80
C TYR A 194 -7.44 16.37 -8.90
N GLU A 195 -8.16 17.50 -8.79
CA GLU A 195 -7.54 18.84 -8.97
C GLU A 195 -6.54 19.16 -7.86
N HIS A 196 -6.84 18.81 -6.61
CA HIS A 196 -5.93 19.02 -5.47
C HIS A 196 -4.66 18.16 -5.59
N VAL A 197 -4.84 16.89 -5.93
CA VAL A 197 -3.71 15.97 -6.12
C VAL A 197 -2.85 16.42 -7.30
N LYS A 198 -3.46 16.78 -8.44
CA LYS A 198 -2.75 17.29 -9.60
C LYS A 198 -1.91 18.52 -9.24
N HIS A 199 -2.51 19.49 -8.55
CA HIS A 199 -1.80 20.69 -8.12
C HIS A 199 -0.63 20.35 -7.17
N ALA A 200 -0.85 19.47 -6.19
CA ALA A 200 0.20 19.01 -5.29
C ALA A 200 1.38 18.36 -6.02
N TYR A 201 1.10 17.58 -7.08
CA TYR A 201 2.12 16.96 -7.93
C TYR A 201 2.87 18.00 -8.77
N GLU A 202 2.19 19.01 -9.32
CA GLU A 202 2.83 20.11 -10.04
C GLU A 202 3.80 20.88 -9.13
N VAL A 203 3.38 21.16 -7.89
CA VAL A 203 4.23 21.81 -6.88
C VAL A 203 5.40 20.89 -6.50
N ALA A 204 5.15 19.60 -6.28
CA ALA A 204 6.20 18.64 -5.91
C ALA A 204 7.29 18.55 -6.99
N VAL A 205 6.91 18.52 -8.26
CA VAL A 205 7.87 18.53 -9.38
C VAL A 205 8.67 19.83 -9.41
N LYS A 206 7.99 20.97 -9.25
CA LYS A 206 8.63 22.29 -9.24
C LYS A 206 9.64 22.47 -8.09
N GLU A 207 9.29 21.98 -6.91
CA GLU A 207 10.10 22.08 -5.70
C GLU A 207 11.14 20.95 -5.56
N GLY A 208 11.21 20.03 -6.54
CA GLY A 208 12.21 18.97 -6.60
C GLY A 208 11.99 17.82 -5.61
N TYR A 209 10.75 17.56 -5.22
CA TYR A 209 10.40 16.35 -4.45
C TYR A 209 10.70 15.08 -5.24
N ARG A 210 11.11 14.03 -4.54
CA ARG A 210 11.44 12.74 -5.12
C ARG A 210 10.20 11.84 -5.17
N PHE A 211 10.09 11.08 -6.25
CA PHE A 211 8.97 10.20 -6.53
C PHE A 211 9.33 8.72 -6.32
N GLY A 212 8.32 7.89 -6.11
CA GLY A 212 8.45 6.44 -6.04
C GLY A 212 8.86 5.92 -4.66
N ALA A 213 9.42 4.73 -4.63
CA ALA A 213 9.64 3.95 -3.40
C ALA A 213 10.60 4.61 -2.40
N TYR A 214 11.71 5.16 -2.88
CA TYR A 214 12.67 5.91 -2.06
C TYR A 214 12.44 7.43 -2.12
N GLY A 215 11.27 7.85 -2.58
CA GLY A 215 10.90 9.25 -2.68
C GLY A 215 10.27 9.80 -1.40
N ASP A 216 9.76 11.01 -1.54
CA ASP A 216 9.12 11.75 -0.47
C ASP A 216 7.66 11.33 -0.29
N ALA A 217 7.06 11.69 0.84
CA ALA A 217 5.67 11.40 1.15
C ALA A 217 4.84 12.67 1.26
N MET A 218 3.53 12.52 1.06
CA MET A 218 2.53 13.53 1.33
C MET A 218 1.52 13.02 2.35
N LEU A 219 0.97 13.93 3.13
CA LEU A 219 -0.19 13.70 3.99
C LEU A 219 -1.39 14.40 3.38
N ILE A 220 -2.44 13.64 3.12
CA ILE A 220 -3.72 14.15 2.66
C ILE A 220 -4.69 14.06 3.84
N VAL A 221 -5.32 15.15 4.17
CA VAL A 221 -6.34 15.26 5.23
C VAL A 221 -7.59 15.89 4.63
N ASP A 222 -8.74 15.45 5.15
CA ASP A 222 -10.05 16.03 4.82
C ASP A 222 -10.26 17.35 5.58
#